data_0ad2557a92320bf74b4160d3aa3ef906
#
_entry.id   0ad2557a92320bf74b4160d3aa3ef906
#
_cell.length_a   1.000
_cell.length_b   1.000
_cell.length_c   1.000
_cell.angle_alpha   90.00
_cell.angle_beta   90.00
_cell.angle_gamma   90.00
#
_symmetry.space_group_name_H-M   'P 1'
#
loop_
_entity.id
_entity.type
_entity.pdbx_description
1 polymer ?
#
loop_
_entity_poly.entity_id
_entity_poly.type
_entity_poly.pdbx_seq_one_letter_code
_entity_poly.pdbx_strand_id
1 'polypeptide(L)'
;SNYLYIFHAMAKDPGRVLIFDTTLRDGEQSPGASLNLEEKLAIAQQLARLGVDVIEAGFPFASPGDFAAVQKIAENVGGEEGPIICGLSRASKPDIKACANAIAPAPKKRIHTFIATSDIHLEHKLRKSRKEVLDIVPDMVGYAKSFVDDVEFSCEDAARSDLDFLYEVIELAISSGANTINIPDTVGYTTPSEFGDLILNINKNVPNINEAVLSVHGHNDLGLAVANFLEAVKNGARQLECTINGIGERAGNAALEELIMALHVRRSYFNPFFGRPPESPTPLTAVRTEEITKSSRLVSNLTGMVVQPNKAIVGANAFAHESGI
;
A
#
# COMPACT_ATOMS: atom_id res chain seq x y z
N SER A 1 -0.66 31.51 -11.67
CA SER A 1 -1.80 30.64 -11.32
C SER A 1 -1.87 30.49 -9.83
N ASN A 2 -2.82 31.19 -9.22
CA ASN A 2 -3.05 31.17 -7.78
C ASN A 2 -3.72 29.83 -7.41
N TYR A 3 -2.97 28.89 -6.87
CA TYR A 3 -3.53 27.83 -6.06
C TYR A 3 -3.87 28.43 -4.69
N LEU A 4 -5.03 29.05 -4.59
CA LEU A 4 -5.68 29.29 -3.31
C LEU A 4 -6.10 27.92 -2.76
N TYR A 5 -5.24 27.33 -1.90
CA TYR A 5 -5.63 26.21 -1.06
C TYR A 5 -6.74 26.69 -0.14
N ILE A 6 -7.97 26.36 -0.51
CA ILE A 6 -9.08 26.38 0.45
C ILE A 6 -8.68 25.32 1.47
N PHE A 7 -8.40 25.72 2.72
CA PHE A 7 -8.11 24.83 3.84
C PHE A 7 -9.36 23.98 4.14
N HIS A 8 -9.56 22.91 3.35
CA HIS A 8 -10.38 21.80 3.76
C HIS A 8 -9.50 20.87 4.62
N ALA A 9 -10.13 20.15 5.54
CA ALA A 9 -9.42 19.15 6.32
C ALA A 9 -8.74 18.17 5.35
N MET A 10 -7.41 18.21 5.30
CA MET A 10 -6.60 17.27 4.50
C MET A 10 -6.29 16.05 5.34
N ALA A 11 -6.16 14.91 4.72
CA ALA A 11 -5.68 13.69 5.37
C ALA A 11 -4.36 13.97 6.12
N LYS A 12 -4.14 13.24 7.20
CA LYS A 12 -2.95 13.37 8.03
C LYS A 12 -1.69 13.23 7.19
N ASP A 13 -0.83 14.24 7.25
CA ASP A 13 0.43 14.29 6.49
C ASP A 13 1.61 13.99 7.42
N PRO A 14 2.28 12.83 7.25
CA PRO A 14 3.50 12.51 8.00
C PRO A 14 4.73 13.31 7.53
N GLY A 15 4.55 14.26 6.60
CA GLY A 15 5.61 15.07 6.02
C GLY A 15 6.43 14.37 4.93
N ARG A 16 6.11 13.14 4.59
CA ARG A 16 6.72 12.35 3.52
C ARG A 16 5.78 11.25 3.03
N VAL A 17 6.17 10.57 1.97
CA VAL A 17 5.46 9.37 1.50
C VAL A 17 5.95 8.14 2.26
N LEU A 18 5.04 7.43 2.89
CA LEU A 18 5.28 6.13 3.49
C LEU A 18 5.24 5.04 2.41
N ILE A 19 6.19 4.13 2.44
CA ILE A 19 6.24 3.02 1.51
C ILE A 19 5.77 1.75 2.21
N PHE A 20 4.65 1.24 1.76
CA PHE A 20 4.06 -0.02 2.19
C PHE A 20 4.38 -1.08 1.14
N ASP A 21 5.24 -2.03 1.48
CA ASP A 21 5.58 -3.12 0.57
C ASP A 21 4.66 -4.33 0.79
N THR A 22 4.01 -4.78 -0.27
CA THR A 22 3.15 -5.97 -0.29
C THR A 22 3.69 -7.10 -1.18
N THR A 23 5.01 -7.11 -1.43
CA THR A 23 5.66 -8.18 -2.22
C THR A 23 5.35 -9.56 -1.66
N LEU A 24 5.36 -9.72 -0.33
CA LEU A 24 5.15 -10.98 0.38
C LEU A 24 3.66 -11.37 0.55
N ARG A 25 2.73 -10.51 0.16
CA ARG A 25 1.30 -10.82 0.17
C ARG A 25 0.72 -10.75 -1.23
N ASP A 26 0.51 -9.57 -1.80
CA ASP A 26 -0.07 -9.39 -3.13
C ASP A 26 0.92 -9.79 -4.25
N GLY A 27 2.19 -9.49 -4.06
CA GLY A 27 3.26 -9.92 -4.97
C GLY A 27 3.33 -11.44 -5.12
N GLU A 28 3.16 -12.18 -4.03
CA GLU A 28 3.18 -13.65 -4.04
C GLU A 28 1.95 -14.28 -4.72
N GLN A 29 0.90 -13.52 -4.97
CA GLN A 29 -0.25 -13.96 -5.77
C GLN A 29 0.05 -14.00 -7.28
N SER A 30 1.24 -13.56 -7.71
CA SER A 30 1.70 -13.74 -9.09
C SER A 30 1.77 -15.23 -9.43
N PRO A 31 1.23 -15.66 -10.59
CA PRO A 31 1.34 -17.04 -11.01
C PRO A 31 2.80 -17.48 -11.09
N GLY A 32 3.15 -18.55 -10.37
CA GLY A 32 4.52 -19.09 -10.32
C GLY A 32 5.45 -18.48 -9.27
N ALA A 33 5.05 -17.45 -8.56
CA ALA A 33 5.82 -16.83 -7.47
C ALA A 33 5.57 -17.58 -6.14
N SER A 34 5.99 -18.85 -6.06
CA SER A 34 5.88 -19.64 -4.82
C SER A 34 7.15 -19.50 -3.99
N LEU A 35 7.01 -18.98 -2.77
CA LEU A 35 8.11 -18.78 -1.84
C LEU A 35 7.99 -19.69 -0.62
N ASN A 36 9.09 -20.32 -0.23
CA ASN A 36 9.15 -21.01 1.07
C ASN A 36 9.42 -20.02 2.22
N LEU A 37 9.38 -20.53 3.46
CA LEU A 37 9.55 -19.72 4.66
C LEU A 37 10.87 -18.94 4.68
N GLU A 38 11.97 -19.59 4.34
CA GLU A 38 13.31 -18.97 4.38
C GLU A 38 13.46 -17.90 3.29
N GLU A 39 12.87 -18.12 2.13
CA GLU A 39 12.83 -17.14 1.04
C GLU A 39 11.99 -15.92 1.42
N LYS A 40 10.81 -16.10 2.05
CA LYS A 40 10.00 -15.01 2.58
C LYS A 40 10.77 -14.20 3.62
N LEU A 41 11.47 -14.87 4.53
CA LEU A 41 12.30 -14.20 5.53
C LEU A 41 13.44 -13.41 4.90
N ALA A 42 14.13 -13.99 3.91
CA ALA A 42 15.21 -13.29 3.20
C ALA A 42 14.72 -12.01 2.49
N ILE A 43 13.56 -12.08 1.84
CA ILE A 43 12.93 -10.90 1.22
C ILE A 43 12.55 -9.86 2.29
N ALA A 44 11.93 -10.27 3.39
CA ALA A 44 11.55 -9.35 4.47
C ALA A 44 12.77 -8.64 5.07
N GLN A 45 13.88 -9.34 5.27
CA GLN A 45 15.14 -8.76 5.73
C GLN A 45 15.72 -7.75 4.73
N GLN A 46 15.61 -8.04 3.43
CA GLN A 46 16.05 -7.10 2.40
C GLN A 46 15.16 -5.86 2.33
N LEU A 47 13.84 -6.01 2.48
CA LEU A 47 12.90 -4.89 2.56
C LEU A 47 13.20 -3.97 3.76
N ALA A 48 13.56 -4.54 4.91
CA ALA A 48 14.02 -3.77 6.06
C ALA A 48 15.33 -3.01 5.76
N ARG A 49 16.31 -3.65 5.08
CA ARG A 49 17.53 -2.97 4.63
C ARG A 49 17.25 -1.88 3.60
N LEU A 50 16.29 -2.10 2.72
CA LEU A 50 15.84 -1.11 1.74
C LEU A 50 15.21 0.13 2.42
N GLY A 51 14.65 -0.05 3.61
CA GLY A 51 14.09 1.04 4.39
C GLY A 51 12.63 1.34 4.06
N VAL A 52 11.84 0.32 3.69
CA VAL A 52 10.38 0.48 3.59
C VAL A 52 9.78 0.74 4.97
N ASP A 53 8.67 1.45 5.02
CA ASP A 53 8.01 1.82 6.27
C ASP A 53 7.17 0.68 6.84
N VAL A 54 6.52 -0.08 5.96
CA VAL A 54 5.63 -1.18 6.30
C VAL A 54 5.94 -2.38 5.41
N ILE A 55 6.01 -3.56 6.01
CA ILE A 55 6.05 -4.85 5.30
C ILE A 55 4.75 -5.60 5.57
N GLU A 56 3.92 -5.78 4.55
CA GLU A 56 2.79 -6.69 4.62
C GLU A 56 3.29 -8.13 4.42
N ALA A 57 3.45 -8.82 5.55
CA ALA A 57 4.16 -10.10 5.59
C ALA A 57 3.34 -11.28 5.06
N GLY A 58 2.01 -11.13 4.96
CA GLY A 58 1.13 -12.16 4.43
C GLY A 58 -0.30 -12.08 4.96
N PHE A 59 -1.03 -13.19 4.76
CA PHE A 59 -2.40 -13.36 5.20
C PHE A 59 -2.49 -14.55 6.19
N PRO A 60 -2.33 -14.30 7.50
CA PRO A 60 -2.17 -15.38 8.51
C PRO A 60 -3.32 -16.39 8.59
N PHE A 61 -4.54 -15.96 8.30
CA PHE A 61 -5.71 -16.86 8.34
C PHE A 61 -5.80 -17.82 7.13
N ALA A 62 -5.07 -17.55 6.05
CA ALA A 62 -5.15 -18.35 4.83
C ALA A 62 -4.71 -19.80 5.02
N SER A 63 -3.64 -20.02 5.80
CA SER A 63 -3.13 -21.35 6.12
C SER A 63 -2.21 -21.34 7.35
N PRO A 64 -1.96 -22.50 7.99
CA PRO A 64 -0.94 -22.60 9.04
C PRO A 64 0.46 -22.17 8.59
N GLY A 65 0.81 -22.42 7.32
CA GLY A 65 2.08 -22.01 6.71
C GLY A 65 2.19 -20.49 6.59
N ASP A 66 1.12 -19.83 6.16
CA ASP A 66 1.09 -18.37 6.08
C ASP A 66 1.16 -17.73 7.47
N PHE A 67 0.45 -18.29 8.45
CA PHE A 67 0.56 -17.86 9.84
C PHE A 67 2.01 -17.95 10.34
N ALA A 68 2.66 -19.11 10.15
CA ALA A 68 4.02 -19.34 10.60
C ALA A 68 5.02 -18.39 9.91
N ALA A 69 4.82 -18.10 8.61
CA ALA A 69 5.66 -17.17 7.87
C ALA A 69 5.55 -15.74 8.40
N VAL A 70 4.34 -15.25 8.62
CA VAL A 70 4.10 -13.91 9.19
C VAL A 70 4.70 -13.81 10.59
N GLN A 71 4.48 -14.82 11.43
CA GLN A 71 5.04 -14.85 12.79
C GLN A 71 6.57 -14.84 12.77
N LYS A 72 7.19 -15.64 11.91
CA LYS A 72 8.64 -15.69 11.75
C LYS A 72 9.24 -14.36 11.32
N ILE A 73 8.58 -13.65 10.41
CA ILE A 73 8.96 -12.30 9.98
C ILE A 73 8.82 -11.32 11.16
N ALA A 74 7.72 -11.38 11.90
CA ALA A 74 7.48 -10.53 13.06
C ALA A 74 8.56 -10.71 14.14
N GLU A 75 9.03 -11.95 14.38
CA GLU A 75 10.08 -12.27 15.34
C GLU A 75 11.47 -11.80 14.92
N ASN A 76 11.79 -11.82 13.62
CA ASN A 76 13.17 -11.67 13.13
C ASN A 76 13.43 -10.35 12.38
N VAL A 77 12.40 -9.68 11.88
CA VAL A 77 12.51 -8.45 11.10
C VAL A 77 11.89 -7.27 11.83
N GLY A 78 10.86 -7.52 12.65
CA GLY A 78 10.28 -6.51 13.53
C GLY A 78 11.28 -6.03 14.58
N GLY A 79 11.37 -4.72 14.77
CA GLY A 79 12.27 -4.10 15.75
C GLY A 79 11.89 -2.66 16.01
N GLU A 80 12.41 -2.06 17.09
CA GLU A 80 12.10 -0.66 17.45
C GLU A 80 12.47 0.32 16.34
N GLU A 81 13.59 0.08 15.66
CA GLU A 81 14.06 0.88 14.52
C GLU A 81 13.68 0.27 13.16
N GLY A 82 13.04 -0.90 13.17
CA GLY A 82 12.65 -1.62 11.95
C GLY A 82 11.33 -1.14 11.35
N PRO A 83 10.90 -1.75 10.24
CA PRO A 83 9.60 -1.48 9.64
C PRO A 83 8.44 -1.93 10.54
N ILE A 84 7.25 -1.40 10.27
CA ILE A 84 6.00 -1.94 10.81
C ILE A 84 5.74 -3.29 10.13
N ILE A 85 5.48 -4.32 10.92
CA ILE A 85 5.06 -5.62 10.39
C ILE A 85 3.54 -5.65 10.34
N CYS A 86 3.02 -5.81 9.13
CA CYS A 86 1.60 -5.81 8.84
C CYS A 86 1.12 -7.18 8.41
N GLY A 87 -0.07 -7.56 8.83
CA GLY A 87 -0.77 -8.73 8.33
C GLY A 87 -2.13 -8.34 7.74
N LEU A 88 -2.54 -9.05 6.68
CA LEU A 88 -3.86 -8.91 6.08
C LEU A 88 -4.89 -9.75 6.81
N SER A 89 -6.10 -9.23 6.96
CA SER A 89 -7.28 -9.94 7.45
C SER A 89 -8.53 -9.47 6.73
N ARG A 90 -9.44 -10.39 6.42
CA ARG A 90 -10.80 -9.98 6.04
C ARG A 90 -11.49 -9.36 7.25
N ALA A 91 -12.55 -8.59 7.01
CA ALA A 91 -13.38 -8.02 8.08
C ALA A 91 -14.20 -9.11 8.78
N SER A 92 -13.52 -9.99 9.50
CA SER A 92 -14.09 -11.07 10.31
C SER A 92 -13.24 -11.29 11.57
N LYS A 93 -13.89 -11.60 12.69
CA LYS A 93 -13.21 -11.81 13.97
C LYS A 93 -12.16 -12.92 13.95
N PRO A 94 -12.40 -14.09 13.32
CA PRO A 94 -11.38 -15.13 13.22
C PRO A 94 -10.13 -14.68 12.46
N ASP A 95 -10.29 -14.00 11.33
CA ASP A 95 -9.19 -13.49 10.51
C ASP A 95 -8.36 -12.46 11.28
N ILE A 96 -9.04 -11.47 11.87
CA ILE A 96 -8.39 -10.40 12.64
C ILE A 96 -7.63 -10.97 13.84
N LYS A 97 -8.22 -11.94 14.55
CA LYS A 97 -7.55 -12.59 15.69
C LYS A 97 -6.31 -13.38 15.25
N ALA A 98 -6.40 -14.13 14.15
CA ALA A 98 -5.25 -14.86 13.60
C ALA A 98 -4.13 -13.87 13.21
N CYS A 99 -4.48 -12.77 12.54
CA CYS A 99 -3.54 -11.72 12.18
C CYS A 99 -2.87 -11.12 13.41
N ALA A 100 -3.64 -10.71 14.42
CA ALA A 100 -3.13 -10.16 15.67
C ALA A 100 -2.14 -11.11 16.35
N ASN A 101 -2.44 -12.40 16.40
CA ASN A 101 -1.56 -13.41 17.02
C ASN A 101 -0.26 -13.59 16.23
N ALA A 102 -0.33 -13.59 14.89
CA ALA A 102 0.85 -13.79 14.05
C ALA A 102 1.84 -12.62 14.13
N ILE A 103 1.34 -11.38 14.17
CA ILE A 103 2.20 -10.18 14.24
C ILE A 103 2.57 -9.79 15.69
N ALA A 104 2.04 -10.48 16.69
CA ALA A 104 2.24 -10.14 18.10
C ALA A 104 3.71 -9.93 18.51
N PRO A 105 4.70 -10.73 18.03
CA PRO A 105 6.10 -10.56 18.37
C PRO A 105 6.72 -9.22 17.91
N ALA A 106 6.20 -8.59 16.88
CA ALA A 106 6.76 -7.33 16.37
C ALA A 106 6.45 -6.16 17.33
N PRO A 107 7.43 -5.31 17.70
CA PRO A 107 7.20 -4.10 18.48
C PRO A 107 6.26 -3.11 17.76
N LYS A 108 6.51 -2.87 16.47
CA LYS A 108 5.66 -2.07 15.60
C LYS A 108 4.86 -3.00 14.70
N LYS A 109 3.55 -2.98 14.85
CA LYS A 109 2.65 -3.92 14.19
C LYS A 109 1.36 -3.24 13.75
N ARG A 110 0.83 -3.70 12.61
CA ARG A 110 -0.39 -3.19 12.00
C ARG A 110 -1.30 -4.33 11.59
N ILE A 111 -2.58 -4.21 11.87
CA ILE A 111 -3.61 -5.05 11.26
C ILE A 111 -4.19 -4.29 10.07
N HIS A 112 -4.12 -4.91 8.90
CA HIS A 112 -4.76 -4.45 7.68
C HIS A 112 -6.03 -5.26 7.48
N THR A 113 -7.18 -4.61 7.55
CA THR A 113 -8.47 -5.26 7.27
C THR A 113 -9.19 -4.55 6.13
N PHE A 114 -10.09 -5.25 5.45
CA PHE A 114 -10.75 -4.73 4.27
C PHE A 114 -12.16 -5.28 4.11
N ILE A 115 -13.00 -4.51 3.43
CA ILE A 115 -14.29 -4.95 2.92
C ILE A 115 -14.55 -4.29 1.56
N ALA A 116 -15.24 -5.00 0.66
CA ALA A 116 -15.61 -4.45 -0.63
C ALA A 116 -16.70 -3.38 -0.49
N THR A 117 -16.58 -2.32 -1.29
CA THR A 117 -17.50 -1.17 -1.27
C THR A 117 -18.22 -0.92 -2.59
N SER A 118 -17.81 -1.58 -3.69
CA SER A 118 -18.53 -1.48 -4.97
C SER A 118 -19.80 -2.32 -4.97
N ASP A 119 -20.85 -1.82 -5.60
CA ASP A 119 -22.15 -2.53 -5.69
C ASP A 119 -21.99 -3.89 -6.36
N ILE A 120 -21.11 -4.02 -7.36
CA ILE A 120 -20.83 -5.31 -8.02
C ILE A 120 -20.33 -6.34 -7.01
N HIS A 121 -19.38 -5.96 -6.14
CA HIS A 121 -18.86 -6.87 -5.11
C HIS A 121 -19.83 -7.10 -3.98
N LEU A 122 -20.63 -6.10 -3.60
CA LEU A 122 -21.67 -6.25 -2.59
C LEU A 122 -22.70 -7.30 -3.02
N GLU A 123 -23.16 -7.23 -4.28
CA GLU A 123 -24.18 -8.14 -4.82
C GLU A 123 -23.61 -9.55 -5.06
N HIS A 124 -22.49 -9.66 -5.78
CA HIS A 124 -22.01 -10.94 -6.30
C HIS A 124 -21.01 -11.66 -5.39
N LYS A 125 -20.18 -10.92 -4.66
CA LYS A 125 -19.12 -11.48 -3.81
C LYS A 125 -19.56 -11.59 -2.36
N LEU A 126 -20.01 -10.50 -1.76
CA LEU A 126 -20.35 -10.45 -0.33
C LEU A 126 -21.80 -10.87 -0.06
N ARG A 127 -22.70 -10.67 -1.02
CA ARG A 127 -24.16 -10.85 -0.86
C ARG A 127 -24.68 -10.09 0.35
N LYS A 128 -24.29 -8.81 0.43
CA LYS A 128 -24.64 -7.90 1.52
C LYS A 128 -25.16 -6.59 0.97
N SER A 129 -26.07 -5.97 1.70
CA SER A 129 -26.51 -4.61 1.46
C SER A 129 -25.45 -3.61 1.91
N ARG A 130 -25.52 -2.38 1.41
CA ARG A 130 -24.70 -1.25 1.90
C ARG A 130 -24.87 -1.06 3.40
N LYS A 131 -26.09 -1.19 3.92
CA LYS A 131 -26.38 -1.07 5.36
C LYS A 131 -25.63 -2.13 6.18
N GLU A 132 -25.63 -3.38 5.76
CA GLU A 132 -24.91 -4.44 6.45
C GLU A 132 -23.38 -4.17 6.47
N VAL A 133 -22.83 -3.59 5.40
CA VAL A 133 -21.42 -3.17 5.38
C VAL A 133 -21.15 -2.05 6.40
N LEU A 134 -22.05 -1.05 6.46
CA LEU A 134 -21.93 0.03 7.45
C LEU A 134 -22.03 -0.47 8.90
N ASP A 135 -22.76 -1.57 9.15
CA ASP A 135 -22.82 -2.20 10.47
C ASP A 135 -21.54 -3.01 10.79
N ILE A 136 -20.93 -3.65 9.77
CA ILE A 136 -19.73 -4.48 9.92
C ILE A 136 -18.47 -3.63 10.16
N VAL A 137 -18.32 -2.52 9.47
CA VAL A 137 -17.09 -1.71 9.50
C VAL A 137 -16.72 -1.27 10.92
N PRO A 138 -17.62 -0.66 11.72
CA PRO A 138 -17.29 -0.25 13.08
C PRO A 138 -16.93 -1.42 13.99
N ASP A 139 -17.66 -2.55 13.89
CA ASP A 139 -17.40 -3.75 14.71
C ASP A 139 -16.03 -4.35 14.39
N MET A 140 -15.67 -4.46 13.11
CA MET A 140 -14.42 -5.11 12.71
C MET A 140 -13.20 -4.21 12.90
N VAL A 141 -13.30 -2.92 12.58
CA VAL A 141 -12.22 -1.95 12.84
C VAL A 141 -11.99 -1.81 14.34
N GLY A 142 -13.06 -1.66 15.14
CA GLY A 142 -12.97 -1.62 16.60
C GLY A 142 -12.38 -2.89 17.19
N TYR A 143 -12.74 -4.06 16.64
CA TYR A 143 -12.16 -5.33 17.07
C TYR A 143 -10.66 -5.41 16.75
N ALA A 144 -10.23 -5.00 15.56
CA ALA A 144 -8.80 -4.92 15.21
C ALA A 144 -8.05 -3.95 16.15
N LYS A 145 -8.65 -2.79 16.43
CA LYS A 145 -8.11 -1.78 17.35
C LYS A 145 -7.92 -2.29 18.77
N SER A 146 -8.69 -3.28 19.20
CA SER A 146 -8.52 -3.90 20.52
C SER A 146 -7.22 -4.70 20.68
N PHE A 147 -6.54 -5.05 19.58
CA PHE A 147 -5.28 -5.80 19.60
C PHE A 147 -4.05 -4.94 19.31
N VAL A 148 -4.20 -3.88 18.51
CA VAL A 148 -3.08 -3.03 18.05
C VAL A 148 -3.51 -1.57 18.01
N ASP A 149 -2.53 -0.67 18.16
CA ASP A 149 -2.78 0.78 18.04
C ASP A 149 -2.83 1.26 16.59
N ASP A 150 -2.29 0.49 15.66
CA ASP A 150 -2.21 0.85 14.24
C ASP A 150 -3.08 -0.09 13.39
N VAL A 151 -4.17 0.44 12.84
CA VAL A 151 -5.11 -0.27 11.98
C VAL A 151 -5.21 0.42 10.65
N GLU A 152 -5.01 -0.34 9.59
CA GLU A 152 -5.27 0.07 8.21
C GLU A 152 -6.56 -0.56 7.72
N PHE A 153 -7.41 0.25 7.09
CA PHE A 153 -8.67 -0.20 6.51
C PHE A 153 -8.71 0.10 5.01
N SER A 154 -8.95 -0.94 4.20
CA SER A 154 -9.12 -0.83 2.74
C SER A 154 -10.57 -0.93 2.32
N CYS A 155 -11.00 0.01 1.47
CA CYS A 155 -12.26 -0.05 0.74
C CYS A 155 -12.04 -0.80 -0.58
N GLU A 156 -12.14 -2.14 -0.56
CA GLU A 156 -11.87 -2.95 -1.77
C GLU A 156 -12.75 -2.51 -2.93
N ASP A 157 -12.14 -2.33 -4.11
CA ASP A 157 -12.80 -1.84 -5.33
C ASP A 157 -13.34 -0.39 -5.21
N ALA A 158 -12.64 0.44 -4.45
CA ALA A 158 -13.03 1.84 -4.20
C ALA A 158 -13.20 2.64 -5.49
N ALA A 159 -12.37 2.39 -6.49
CA ALA A 159 -12.43 3.12 -7.77
C ALA A 159 -13.75 2.92 -8.54
N ARG A 160 -14.49 1.85 -8.24
CA ARG A 160 -15.81 1.57 -8.85
C ARG A 160 -16.97 1.71 -7.84
N SER A 161 -16.71 2.26 -6.68
CA SER A 161 -17.73 2.45 -5.63
C SER A 161 -18.54 3.73 -5.86
N ASP A 162 -19.78 3.71 -5.40
CA ASP A 162 -20.57 4.94 -5.25
C ASP A 162 -19.86 5.87 -4.25
N LEU A 163 -19.68 7.13 -4.62
CA LEU A 163 -18.85 8.05 -3.86
C LEU A 163 -19.46 8.40 -2.49
N ASP A 164 -20.76 8.62 -2.41
CA ASP A 164 -21.40 8.98 -1.14
C ASP A 164 -21.31 7.82 -0.15
N PHE A 165 -21.53 6.60 -0.63
CA PHE A 165 -21.36 5.40 0.18
C PHE A 165 -19.88 5.20 0.59
N LEU A 166 -18.94 5.42 -0.32
CA LEU A 166 -17.50 5.33 -0.02
C LEU A 166 -17.11 6.31 1.09
N TYR A 167 -17.57 7.57 1.02
CA TYR A 167 -17.28 8.56 2.06
C TYR A 167 -17.83 8.16 3.42
N GLU A 168 -19.05 7.62 3.47
CA GLU A 168 -19.67 7.13 4.70
C GLU A 168 -18.89 5.95 5.32
N VAL A 169 -18.46 5.01 4.51
CA VAL A 169 -17.61 3.88 4.95
C VAL A 169 -16.28 4.38 5.52
N ILE A 170 -15.62 5.31 4.84
CA ILE A 170 -14.34 5.89 5.29
C ILE A 170 -14.51 6.61 6.63
N GLU A 171 -15.54 7.45 6.75
CA GLU A 171 -15.83 8.19 7.98
C GLU A 171 -16.04 7.26 9.16
N LEU A 172 -16.81 6.19 8.97
CA LEU A 172 -17.05 5.16 9.99
C LEU A 172 -15.79 4.39 10.36
N ALA A 173 -14.96 4.03 9.39
CA ALA A 173 -13.70 3.33 9.65
C ALA A 173 -12.76 4.18 10.50
N ILE A 174 -12.61 5.47 10.17
CA ILE A 174 -11.79 6.41 10.95
C ILE A 174 -12.34 6.58 12.35
N SER A 175 -13.64 6.84 12.49
CA SER A 175 -14.31 7.00 13.79
C SER A 175 -14.20 5.76 14.67
N SER A 176 -14.02 4.60 14.07
CA SER A 176 -13.85 3.31 14.76
C SER A 176 -12.39 2.99 15.12
N GLY A 177 -11.44 3.83 14.69
CA GLY A 177 -10.04 3.76 15.08
C GLY A 177 -9.05 3.42 13.96
N ALA A 178 -9.45 3.39 12.70
CA ALA A 178 -8.51 3.24 11.59
C ALA A 178 -7.56 4.45 11.51
N ASN A 179 -6.26 4.19 11.46
CA ASN A 179 -5.21 5.21 11.38
C ASN A 179 -4.79 5.50 9.94
N THR A 180 -5.04 4.54 9.06
CA THR A 180 -4.75 4.62 7.62
C THR A 180 -5.96 4.10 6.85
N ILE A 181 -6.36 4.86 5.83
CA ILE A 181 -7.42 4.48 4.90
C ILE A 181 -6.78 4.23 3.54
N ASN A 182 -6.92 3.03 3.03
CA ASN A 182 -6.37 2.63 1.75
C ASN A 182 -7.44 2.60 0.67
N ILE A 183 -7.14 3.23 -0.46
CA ILE A 183 -8.05 3.42 -1.61
C ILE A 183 -7.48 2.64 -2.79
N PRO A 184 -8.00 1.45 -3.09
CA PRO A 184 -7.50 0.62 -4.18
C PRO A 184 -8.23 0.85 -5.50
N ASP A 185 -7.44 0.92 -6.58
CA ASP A 185 -7.90 0.62 -7.94
C ASP A 185 -7.70 -0.89 -8.20
N THR A 186 -8.63 -1.68 -7.72
CA THR A 186 -8.53 -3.14 -7.67
C THR A 186 -8.47 -3.78 -9.06
N VAL A 187 -9.16 -3.21 -10.02
CA VAL A 187 -9.19 -3.73 -11.40
C VAL A 187 -8.16 -3.07 -12.32
N GLY A 188 -7.45 -2.04 -11.84
CA GLY A 188 -6.37 -1.39 -12.57
C GLY A 188 -6.85 -0.64 -13.82
N TYR A 189 -8.01 0.02 -13.76
CA TYR A 189 -8.65 0.62 -14.92
C TYR A 189 -8.67 2.15 -14.93
N THR A 190 -8.28 2.80 -13.84
CA THR A 190 -8.29 4.26 -13.75
C THR A 190 -7.15 4.89 -14.54
N THR A 191 -7.39 6.09 -15.02
CA THR A 191 -6.36 7.00 -15.53
C THR A 191 -5.83 7.90 -14.39
N PRO A 192 -4.65 8.53 -14.55
CA PRO A 192 -4.08 9.35 -13.49
C PRO A 192 -5.01 10.48 -13.01
N SER A 193 -5.67 11.19 -13.91
CA SER A 193 -6.59 12.26 -13.53
C SER A 193 -7.79 11.73 -12.76
N GLU A 194 -8.40 10.61 -13.19
CA GLU A 194 -9.54 10.00 -12.49
C GLU A 194 -9.16 9.57 -11.08
N PHE A 195 -7.99 8.93 -10.94
CA PHE A 195 -7.53 8.46 -9.64
C PHE A 195 -7.15 9.63 -8.72
N GLY A 196 -6.49 10.65 -9.25
CA GLY A 196 -6.19 11.89 -8.53
C GLY A 196 -7.46 12.61 -8.05
N ASP A 197 -8.47 12.71 -8.91
CA ASP A 197 -9.77 13.32 -8.56
C ASP A 197 -10.50 12.52 -7.48
N LEU A 198 -10.43 11.19 -7.49
CA LEU A 198 -10.98 10.35 -6.43
C LEU A 198 -10.35 10.69 -5.07
N ILE A 199 -9.02 10.77 -5.00
CA ILE A 199 -8.29 11.12 -3.77
C ILE A 199 -8.64 12.55 -3.31
N LEU A 200 -8.69 13.50 -4.23
CA LEU A 200 -9.08 14.88 -3.93
C LEU A 200 -10.50 14.98 -3.39
N ASN A 201 -11.44 14.22 -3.98
CA ASN A 201 -12.83 14.20 -3.54
C ASN A 201 -12.99 13.56 -2.15
N ILE A 202 -12.24 12.51 -1.85
CA ILE A 202 -12.21 11.93 -0.49
C ILE A 202 -11.72 12.99 0.51
N ASN A 203 -10.63 13.69 0.22
CA ASN A 203 -10.12 14.74 1.09
C ASN A 203 -11.13 15.90 1.32
N LYS A 204 -11.98 16.17 0.33
CA LYS A 204 -12.97 17.26 0.44
C LYS A 204 -14.25 16.86 1.17
N ASN A 205 -14.66 15.59 1.06
CA ASN A 205 -16.02 15.19 1.44
C ASN A 205 -16.07 14.28 2.67
N VAL A 206 -14.94 13.71 3.12
CA VAL A 206 -14.90 12.92 4.36
C VAL A 206 -14.58 13.84 5.54
N PRO A 207 -15.51 14.03 6.50
CA PRO A 207 -15.38 15.08 7.52
C PRO A 207 -14.18 14.91 8.46
N ASN A 208 -13.83 13.67 8.80
CA ASN A 208 -12.74 13.32 9.73
C ASN A 208 -11.47 12.83 9.04
N ILE A 209 -11.29 13.11 7.75
CA ILE A 209 -10.17 12.61 6.97
C ILE A 209 -8.79 13.01 7.53
N ASN A 210 -8.73 14.14 8.20
CA ASN A 210 -7.51 14.66 8.83
C ASN A 210 -7.00 13.82 10.01
N GLU A 211 -7.77 12.84 10.47
CA GLU A 211 -7.37 11.93 11.54
C GLU A 211 -6.63 10.69 11.02
N ALA A 212 -6.67 10.44 9.70
CA ALA A 212 -6.05 9.27 9.08
C ALA A 212 -5.09 9.62 7.93
N VAL A 213 -4.12 8.75 7.69
CA VAL A 213 -3.26 8.80 6.50
C VAL A 213 -4.04 8.22 5.32
N LEU A 214 -4.06 8.92 4.18
CA LEU A 214 -4.55 8.34 2.93
C LEU A 214 -3.46 7.50 2.26
N SER A 215 -3.81 6.26 2.00
CA SER A 215 -3.02 5.27 1.28
C SER A 215 -3.68 4.93 -0.04
N VAL A 216 -2.89 4.53 -1.01
CA VAL A 216 -3.37 4.04 -2.30
C VAL A 216 -2.76 2.69 -2.64
N HIS A 217 -3.57 1.87 -3.31
CA HIS A 217 -3.20 0.58 -3.88
C HIS A 217 -3.71 0.52 -5.31
N GLY A 218 -3.07 -0.23 -6.19
CA GLY A 218 -3.57 -0.35 -7.55
C GLY A 218 -2.81 -1.38 -8.37
N HIS A 219 -3.54 -1.94 -9.34
CA HIS A 219 -3.02 -2.90 -10.31
C HIS A 219 -2.66 -2.22 -11.63
N ASN A 220 -1.78 -2.85 -12.37
CA ASN A 220 -1.13 -2.26 -13.55
C ASN A 220 -1.73 -2.74 -14.87
N ASP A 221 -3.01 -3.08 -14.88
CA ASP A 221 -3.67 -3.68 -16.05
C ASP A 221 -3.63 -2.78 -17.29
N LEU A 222 -3.70 -1.46 -17.14
CA LEU A 222 -3.51 -0.48 -18.22
C LEU A 222 -2.08 0.09 -18.30
N GLY A 223 -1.15 -0.38 -17.46
CA GLY A 223 0.21 0.16 -17.41
C GLY A 223 0.31 1.54 -16.75
N LEU A 224 -0.67 1.93 -15.91
CA LEU A 224 -0.78 3.27 -15.36
C LEU A 224 -0.65 3.34 -13.83
N ALA A 225 -0.41 2.22 -13.14
CA ALA A 225 -0.42 2.19 -11.69
C ALA A 225 0.56 3.20 -11.06
N VAL A 226 1.79 3.28 -11.55
CA VAL A 226 2.78 4.25 -11.05
C VAL A 226 2.33 5.69 -11.31
N ALA A 227 1.83 5.99 -12.50
CA ALA A 227 1.34 7.32 -12.85
C ALA A 227 0.13 7.73 -11.99
N ASN A 228 -0.80 6.80 -11.76
CA ASN A 228 -1.95 7.00 -10.88
C ASN A 228 -1.52 7.35 -9.46
N PHE A 229 -0.52 6.66 -8.92
CA PHE A 229 -0.02 6.89 -7.57
C PHE A 229 0.69 8.25 -7.43
N LEU A 230 1.48 8.64 -8.43
CA LEU A 230 2.11 9.97 -8.43
C LEU A 230 1.06 11.09 -8.47
N GLU A 231 -0.02 10.90 -9.20
CA GLU A 231 -1.14 11.85 -9.19
C GLU A 231 -1.90 11.84 -7.85
N ALA A 232 -2.07 10.69 -7.22
CA ALA A 232 -2.64 10.56 -5.89
C ALA A 232 -1.80 11.31 -4.82
N VAL A 233 -0.45 11.24 -4.89
CA VAL A 233 0.45 11.99 -4.00
C VAL A 233 0.22 13.50 -4.11
N LYS A 234 0.03 14.02 -5.31
CA LYS A 234 -0.30 15.44 -5.52
C LYS A 234 -1.61 15.85 -4.86
N ASN A 235 -2.53 14.92 -4.74
CA ASN A 235 -3.87 15.14 -4.16
C ASN A 235 -4.00 14.69 -2.69
N GLY A 236 -2.90 14.39 -2.00
CA GLY A 236 -2.87 14.17 -0.55
C GLY A 236 -2.64 12.74 -0.10
N ALA A 237 -2.44 11.77 -1.00
CA ALA A 237 -1.99 10.44 -0.60
C ALA A 237 -0.59 10.50 0.00
N ARG A 238 -0.37 9.80 1.13
CA ARG A 238 0.87 9.81 1.89
C ARG A 238 1.39 8.42 2.22
N GLN A 239 0.69 7.37 1.80
CA GLN A 239 1.19 6.00 1.77
C GLN A 239 0.95 5.38 0.41
N LEU A 240 1.92 4.65 -0.12
CA LEU A 240 1.84 3.93 -1.39
C LEU A 240 2.07 2.44 -1.13
N GLU A 241 1.05 1.62 -1.44
CA GLU A 241 1.19 0.16 -1.45
C GLU A 241 1.75 -0.28 -2.81
N CYS A 242 2.88 -0.95 -2.78
CA CYS A 242 3.62 -1.31 -3.98
C CYS A 242 4.39 -2.61 -3.79
N THR A 243 4.95 -3.14 -4.85
CA THR A 243 5.77 -4.36 -4.81
C THR A 243 7.11 -4.16 -5.50
N ILE A 244 8.12 -4.90 -5.08
CA ILE A 244 9.39 -4.98 -5.80
C ILE A 244 9.12 -5.51 -7.21
N ASN A 245 9.66 -4.86 -8.22
CA ASN A 245 9.50 -5.18 -9.64
C ASN A 245 8.05 -5.10 -10.14
N GLY A 246 7.12 -4.55 -9.36
CA GLY A 246 5.72 -4.48 -9.71
C GLY A 246 5.05 -5.85 -9.81
N ILE A 247 5.59 -6.90 -9.20
CA ILE A 247 4.98 -8.23 -9.23
C ILE A 247 3.62 -8.23 -8.53
N GLY A 248 2.72 -9.09 -8.97
CA GLY A 248 1.37 -9.19 -8.42
C GLY A 248 0.44 -9.95 -9.33
N GLU A 249 -0.82 -9.94 -8.98
CA GLU A 249 -1.88 -10.57 -9.75
C GLU A 249 -2.04 -9.89 -11.12
N ARG A 250 -2.40 -10.64 -12.16
CA ARG A 250 -2.60 -10.17 -13.54
C ARG A 250 -1.36 -9.43 -14.09
N ALA A 251 -1.45 -8.13 -14.36
CA ALA A 251 -0.34 -7.31 -14.85
C ALA A 251 0.56 -6.76 -13.72
N GLY A 252 0.30 -7.14 -12.48
CA GLY A 252 1.07 -6.74 -11.32
C GLY A 252 0.57 -5.48 -10.63
N ASN A 253 1.35 -5.04 -9.65
CA ASN A 253 1.12 -3.84 -8.85
C ASN A 253 1.93 -2.64 -9.36
N ALA A 254 1.77 -1.50 -8.71
CA ALA A 254 2.69 -0.40 -8.89
C ALA A 254 4.11 -0.83 -8.46
N ALA A 255 5.10 -0.56 -9.30
CA ALA A 255 6.48 -0.93 -9.02
C ALA A 255 7.12 0.02 -8.01
N LEU A 256 7.59 -0.51 -6.88
CA LEU A 256 8.21 0.24 -5.79
C LEU A 256 9.39 1.10 -6.30
N GLU A 257 10.31 0.51 -7.04
CA GLU A 257 11.49 1.17 -7.55
C GLU A 257 11.18 2.36 -8.48
N GLU A 258 10.11 2.23 -9.27
CA GLU A 258 9.68 3.30 -10.19
C GLU A 258 9.08 4.48 -9.40
N LEU A 259 8.26 4.21 -8.39
CA LEU A 259 7.70 5.23 -7.50
C LEU A 259 8.78 5.97 -6.74
N ILE A 260 9.71 5.23 -6.11
CA ILE A 260 10.79 5.82 -5.32
C ILE A 260 11.67 6.71 -6.20
N MET A 261 12.09 6.22 -7.36
CA MET A 261 12.98 6.98 -8.23
C MET A 261 12.28 8.17 -8.87
N ALA A 262 10.99 8.08 -9.19
CA ALA A 262 10.22 9.24 -9.65
C ALA A 262 10.16 10.34 -8.59
N LEU A 263 9.85 9.99 -7.34
CA LEU A 263 9.82 10.93 -6.21
C LEU A 263 11.22 11.50 -5.90
N HIS A 264 12.25 10.67 -6.00
CA HIS A 264 13.64 11.07 -5.73
C HIS A 264 14.17 12.05 -6.81
N VAL A 265 14.08 11.67 -8.08
CA VAL A 265 14.60 12.46 -9.20
C VAL A 265 13.79 13.74 -9.43
N ARG A 266 12.46 13.65 -9.24
CA ARG A 266 11.57 14.80 -9.45
C ARG A 266 11.16 15.47 -8.12
N ARG A 267 11.99 15.37 -7.09
CA ARG A 267 11.72 15.93 -5.76
C ARG A 267 11.33 17.42 -5.81
N SER A 268 12.02 18.22 -6.60
CA SER A 268 11.70 19.65 -6.76
C SER A 268 10.28 19.89 -7.29
N TYR A 269 9.76 19.00 -8.11
CA TYR A 269 8.39 19.06 -8.61
C TYR A 269 7.38 18.67 -7.52
N PHE A 270 7.70 17.67 -6.69
CA PHE A 270 6.78 17.17 -5.67
C PHE A 270 6.83 17.96 -4.35
N ASN A 271 7.96 18.59 -3.99
CA ASN A 271 8.10 19.34 -2.73
C ASN A 271 6.94 20.32 -2.43
N PRO A 272 6.42 21.10 -3.41
CA PRO A 272 5.31 22.01 -3.14
C PRO A 272 4.03 21.34 -2.61
N PHE A 273 3.77 20.07 -2.99
CA PHE A 273 2.62 19.31 -2.49
C PHE A 273 2.79 18.83 -1.03
N PHE A 274 3.97 19.06 -0.44
CA PHE A 274 4.28 18.84 0.97
C PHE A 274 4.51 20.17 1.72
N GLY A 275 4.09 21.30 1.14
CA GLY A 275 4.31 22.61 1.73
C GLY A 275 5.79 23.02 1.81
N ARG A 276 6.63 22.44 0.98
CA ARG A 276 8.09 22.71 0.95
C ARG A 276 8.47 23.51 -0.28
N PRO A 277 9.53 24.35 -0.19
CA PRO A 277 10.08 24.99 -1.38
C PRO A 277 10.64 23.93 -2.36
N PRO A 278 10.60 24.19 -3.69
CA PRO A 278 11.06 23.21 -4.70
C PRO A 278 12.47 22.70 -4.45
N GLU A 279 13.39 23.54 -3.98
CA GLU A 279 14.80 23.24 -3.73
C GLU A 279 15.06 22.51 -2.41
N SER A 280 14.04 22.23 -1.60
CA SER A 280 14.21 21.53 -0.32
C SER A 280 14.99 20.22 -0.52
N PRO A 281 16.08 20.01 0.24
CA PRO A 281 16.89 18.78 0.14
C PRO A 281 16.24 17.59 0.85
N THR A 282 15.18 17.81 1.61
CA THR A 282 14.55 16.77 2.43
C THR A 282 13.97 15.66 1.55
N PRO A 283 14.36 14.40 1.75
CA PRO A 283 13.83 13.28 0.99
C PRO A 283 12.31 13.14 1.16
N LEU A 284 11.64 12.70 0.10
CA LEU A 284 10.19 12.42 0.11
C LEU A 284 9.86 11.01 0.60
N THR A 285 10.84 10.12 0.68
CA THR A 285 10.71 8.76 1.23
C THR A 285 11.91 8.44 2.11
N ALA A 286 11.80 7.41 2.95
CA ALA A 286 12.90 6.89 3.76
C ALA A 286 13.72 5.79 3.07
N VAL A 287 13.34 5.42 1.85
CA VAL A 287 13.97 4.31 1.12
C VAL A 287 15.40 4.64 0.72
N ARG A 288 16.30 3.70 0.93
CA ARG A 288 17.71 3.76 0.52
C ARG A 288 17.82 3.32 -0.93
N THR A 289 18.02 4.27 -1.83
CA THR A 289 18.03 4.03 -3.28
C THR A 289 19.13 3.09 -3.74
N GLU A 290 20.26 3.03 -3.02
CA GLU A 290 21.37 2.11 -3.27
C GLU A 290 21.02 0.62 -3.05
N GLU A 291 19.94 0.34 -2.33
CA GLU A 291 19.47 -1.02 -2.09
C GLU A 291 18.44 -1.52 -3.13
N ILE A 292 17.96 -0.64 -4.02
CA ILE A 292 16.90 -0.97 -5.00
C ILE A 292 17.31 -2.14 -5.91
N THR A 293 18.47 -2.07 -6.54
CA THR A 293 18.94 -3.11 -7.49
C THR A 293 19.15 -4.46 -6.80
N LYS A 294 19.66 -4.46 -5.57
CA LYS A 294 19.82 -5.69 -4.78
C LYS A 294 18.47 -6.32 -4.45
N SER A 295 17.50 -5.49 -4.06
CA SER A 295 16.13 -5.94 -3.75
C SER A 295 15.45 -6.51 -4.99
N SER A 296 15.56 -5.84 -6.12
CA SER A 296 15.02 -6.32 -7.39
C SER A 296 15.58 -7.68 -7.80
N ARG A 297 16.91 -7.84 -7.71
CA ARG A 297 17.58 -9.10 -8.07
C ARG A 297 17.21 -10.23 -7.12
N LEU A 298 17.16 -9.97 -5.81
CA LEU A 298 16.76 -10.98 -4.83
C LEU A 298 15.36 -11.51 -5.10
N VAL A 299 14.38 -10.61 -5.27
CA VAL A 299 12.99 -11.01 -5.54
C VAL A 299 12.89 -11.74 -6.87
N SER A 300 13.54 -11.26 -7.94
CA SER A 300 13.56 -11.96 -9.23
C SER A 300 14.14 -13.36 -9.14
N ASN A 301 15.25 -13.53 -8.42
CA ASN A 301 15.90 -14.84 -8.27
C ASN A 301 15.05 -15.82 -7.46
N LEU A 302 14.43 -15.37 -6.36
CA LEU A 302 13.66 -16.25 -5.48
C LEU A 302 12.28 -16.60 -6.05
N THR A 303 11.64 -15.66 -6.75
CA THR A 303 10.33 -15.90 -7.37
C THR A 303 10.41 -16.55 -8.75
N GLY A 304 11.58 -16.53 -9.39
CA GLY A 304 11.75 -16.95 -10.78
C GLY A 304 11.14 -15.98 -11.82
N MET A 305 10.60 -14.83 -11.36
CA MET A 305 10.01 -13.82 -12.24
C MET A 305 11.11 -12.91 -12.78
N VAL A 306 11.48 -13.14 -14.04
CA VAL A 306 12.57 -12.42 -14.68
C VAL A 306 12.16 -10.97 -14.98
N VAL A 307 13.00 -10.02 -14.60
CA VAL A 307 12.86 -8.61 -14.96
C VAL A 307 13.19 -8.42 -16.44
N GLN A 308 12.31 -7.79 -17.19
CA GLN A 308 12.54 -7.48 -18.60
C GLN A 308 13.76 -6.55 -18.74
N PRO A 309 14.62 -6.75 -19.75
CA PRO A 309 15.82 -5.93 -19.95
C PRO A 309 15.53 -4.40 -20.05
N ASN A 310 14.41 -4.05 -20.63
CA ASN A 310 13.97 -2.66 -20.81
C ASN A 310 13.07 -2.12 -19.66
N LYS A 311 12.90 -2.87 -18.56
CA LYS A 311 12.12 -2.37 -17.42
C LYS A 311 12.76 -1.12 -16.84
N ALA A 312 11.94 -0.13 -16.57
CA ALA A 312 12.39 1.10 -15.94
C ALA A 312 13.14 0.82 -14.62
N ILE A 313 14.17 1.55 -14.34
CA ILE A 313 15.01 1.58 -13.13
C ILE A 313 15.89 0.33 -12.96
N VAL A 314 15.31 -0.88 -13.01
CA VAL A 314 15.99 -2.13 -12.64
C VAL A 314 16.30 -3.06 -13.82
N GLY A 315 15.80 -2.77 -15.01
CA GLY A 315 16.11 -3.54 -16.21
C GLY A 315 17.60 -3.43 -16.60
N ALA A 316 18.17 -4.47 -17.17
CA ALA A 316 19.60 -4.50 -17.54
C ALA A 316 20.01 -3.35 -18.47
N ASN A 317 19.11 -2.93 -19.36
CA ASN A 317 19.36 -1.84 -20.30
C ASN A 317 19.52 -0.46 -19.61
N ALA A 318 18.99 -0.30 -18.39
CA ALA A 318 19.18 0.93 -17.63
C ALA A 318 20.65 1.20 -17.26
N PHE A 319 21.49 0.17 -17.27
CA PHE A 319 22.91 0.20 -16.94
C PHE A 319 23.82 -0.08 -18.15
N ALA A 320 23.22 -0.37 -19.31
CA ALA A 320 23.93 -0.61 -20.56
C ALA A 320 24.03 0.70 -21.36
N HIS A 321 25.24 1.03 -21.79
CA HIS A 321 25.48 2.15 -22.68
C HIS A 321 25.98 1.62 -24.02
N GLU A 322 25.10 1.63 -25.03
CA GLU A 322 25.59 1.55 -26.40
C GLU A 322 26.00 2.96 -26.82
N SER A 323 27.27 3.14 -27.14
CA SER A 323 27.75 4.37 -27.77
C SER A 323 27.05 4.49 -29.14
N GLY A 324 25.96 5.26 -29.15
CA GLY A 324 25.35 5.68 -30.40
C GLY A 324 26.35 6.51 -31.20
N ILE A 325 26.31 6.32 -32.48
CA ILE A 325 27.06 7.03 -33.53
C ILE A 325 26.84 8.53 -33.42
#